data_c999d14cfc22137ab31279182937d23b
#
_entry.id   c999d14cfc22137ab31279182937d23b
#
_cell.length_a   1.000
_cell.length_b   1.000
_cell.length_c   1.000
_cell.angle_alpha   90.00
_cell.angle_beta   90.00
_cell.angle_gamma   90.00
#
_symmetry.space_group_name_H-M   'P 1'
#
loop_
_entity.id
_entity.type
_entity.pdbx_description
1 polymer ?
#
loop_
_entity_poly.entity_id
_entity_poly.type
_entity_poly.pdbx_seq_one_letter_code
_entity_poly.pdbx_strand_id
1 'polypeptide(L)'
;DLLVNDFTYRAVKDRSIVLFESHFKRNFLHVRDAANAFLFAIENYDQMKGVPFNVGLSEANLSKMELCLEIKKQLPDFHIFESEIGEDPDKRDYIVSNDRIEKLGFKAVNGLQKGISELIKGYEILPSAGHGNV
;
A
#
# COMPACT_ATOMS: atom_id res chain seq x y z
N ASP A 1 3.20 10.48 3.03
CA ASP A 1 3.60 9.67 1.88
C ASP A 1 2.90 8.31 1.89
N LEU A 2 2.64 7.77 0.70
CA LEU A 2 2.08 6.43 0.55
C LEU A 2 3.23 5.42 0.56
N LEU A 3 3.33 4.59 1.60
CA LEU A 3 4.46 3.68 1.79
C LEU A 3 4.75 2.79 0.57
N VAL A 4 3.73 2.22 -0.08
CA VAL A 4 3.93 1.39 -1.27
C VAL A 4 4.59 2.18 -2.39
N ASN A 5 4.16 3.43 -2.60
CA ASN A 5 4.71 4.30 -3.63
C ASN A 5 6.16 4.69 -3.31
N ASP A 6 6.43 5.18 -2.09
CA ASP A 6 7.77 5.61 -1.68
C ASP A 6 8.77 4.43 -1.69
N PHE A 7 8.39 3.30 -1.10
CA PHE A 7 9.28 2.14 -1.03
C PHE A 7 9.57 1.54 -2.41
N THR A 8 8.56 1.49 -3.29
CA THR A 8 8.76 1.04 -4.67
C THR A 8 9.62 2.03 -5.46
N TYR A 9 9.42 3.34 -5.26
CA TYR A 9 10.27 4.37 -5.88
C TYR A 9 11.74 4.21 -5.47
N ARG A 10 12.03 4.08 -4.15
CA ARG A 10 13.39 3.84 -3.64
C ARG A 10 13.98 2.53 -4.16
N ALA A 11 13.18 1.48 -4.25
CA ALA A 11 13.63 0.22 -4.81
C ALA A 11 14.08 0.34 -6.27
N VAL A 12 13.35 1.12 -7.09
CA VAL A 12 13.68 1.36 -8.50
C VAL A 12 14.88 2.30 -8.66
N LYS A 13 14.92 3.40 -7.91
CA LYS A 13 15.90 4.48 -8.12
C LYS A 13 17.16 4.30 -7.28
N ASP A 14 17.02 4.00 -5.99
CA ASP A 14 18.11 3.95 -5.02
C ASP A 14 18.61 2.52 -4.78
N ARG A 15 17.81 1.52 -5.14
CA ARG A 15 18.04 0.09 -4.88
C ARG A 15 18.27 -0.26 -3.41
N SER A 16 17.95 0.65 -2.52
CA SER A 16 18.13 0.47 -1.08
C SER A 16 17.13 1.28 -0.27
N ILE A 17 16.83 0.79 0.93
CA ILE A 17 16.02 1.49 1.93
C ILE A 17 16.54 1.17 3.33
N VAL A 18 16.45 2.16 4.22
CA VAL A 18 16.65 1.96 5.66
C VAL A 18 15.28 2.07 6.34
N LEU A 19 14.91 1.04 7.09
CA LEU A 19 13.64 0.97 7.83
C LEU A 19 13.89 1.26 9.31
N PHE A 20 13.03 2.10 9.86
CA PHE A 20 12.85 2.28 11.30
C PHE A 20 11.53 1.66 11.71
N GLU A 21 11.50 0.96 12.85
CA GLU A 21 10.28 0.30 13.36
C GLU A 21 9.57 -0.50 12.26
N SER A 22 10.32 -1.40 11.63
CA SER A 22 9.94 -2.16 10.44
C SER A 22 8.71 -3.04 10.62
N HIS A 23 8.36 -3.34 11.89
CA HIS A 23 7.25 -4.19 12.30
C HIS A 23 5.89 -3.50 12.24
N PHE A 24 5.81 -2.15 12.17
CA PHE A 24 4.53 -1.43 12.10
C PHE A 24 3.73 -1.81 10.87
N LYS A 25 2.48 -2.21 11.10
CA LYS A 25 1.56 -2.68 10.06
C LYS A 25 0.68 -1.58 9.51
N ARG A 26 0.35 -1.74 8.23
CA ARG A 26 -0.62 -0.94 7.49
C ARG A 26 -1.45 -1.85 6.59
N ASN A 27 -2.62 -1.38 6.21
CA ASN A 27 -3.36 -1.98 5.11
C ASN A 27 -3.12 -1.19 3.83
N PHE A 28 -2.94 -1.89 2.74
CA PHE A 28 -2.71 -1.30 1.42
C PHE A 28 -3.90 -1.57 0.50
N LEU A 29 -4.24 -0.57 -0.30
CA LEU A 29 -5.37 -0.62 -1.23
C LEU A 29 -4.96 0.02 -2.56
N HIS A 30 -5.26 -0.66 -3.65
CA HIS A 30 -5.03 -0.11 -4.98
C HIS A 30 -6.01 1.02 -5.29
N VAL A 31 -5.55 2.09 -5.95
CA VAL A 31 -6.38 3.28 -6.24
C VAL A 31 -7.63 2.94 -7.06
N ARG A 32 -7.56 1.96 -7.97
CA ARG A 32 -8.75 1.51 -8.74
C ARG A 32 -9.79 0.86 -7.83
N ASP A 33 -9.36 0.08 -6.82
CA ASP A 33 -10.30 -0.51 -5.86
C ASP A 33 -10.88 0.56 -4.93
N ALA A 34 -10.11 1.59 -4.59
CA ALA A 34 -10.66 2.74 -3.88
C ALA A 34 -11.77 3.43 -4.70
N ALA A 35 -11.52 3.68 -5.99
CA ALA A 35 -12.54 4.24 -6.88
C ALA A 35 -13.77 3.34 -7.01
N ASN A 36 -13.56 2.03 -7.17
CA ASN A 36 -14.65 1.05 -7.24
C ASN A 36 -15.47 0.98 -5.95
N ALA A 37 -14.84 1.19 -4.78
CA ALA A 37 -15.57 1.24 -3.51
C ALA A 37 -16.50 2.45 -3.44
N PHE A 38 -16.10 3.60 -3.98
CA PHE A 38 -16.99 4.76 -4.08
C PHE A 38 -18.18 4.49 -5.02
N LEU A 39 -17.93 3.88 -6.18
CA LEU A 39 -19.01 3.49 -7.10
C LEU A 39 -19.96 2.51 -6.45
N PHE A 40 -19.41 1.47 -5.79
CA PHE A 40 -20.22 0.50 -5.05
C PHE A 40 -21.08 1.16 -3.96
N ALA A 41 -20.53 2.14 -3.24
CA ALA A 41 -21.27 2.86 -2.21
C ALA A 41 -22.42 3.71 -2.78
N ILE A 42 -22.23 4.28 -3.96
CA ILE A 42 -23.30 5.03 -4.67
C ILE A 42 -24.42 4.07 -5.10
N GLU A 43 -24.06 2.93 -5.70
CA GLU A 43 -25.01 1.93 -6.17
C GLU A 43 -25.77 1.24 -5.02
N ASN A 44 -25.17 1.16 -3.84
CA ASN A 44 -25.74 0.54 -2.63
C ASN A 44 -26.07 1.56 -1.54
N TYR A 45 -26.35 2.81 -1.94
CA TYR A 45 -26.49 3.95 -1.02
C TYR A 45 -27.46 3.67 0.13
N ASP A 46 -28.63 3.09 -0.13
CA ASP A 46 -29.65 2.86 0.90
C ASP A 46 -29.20 1.90 2.01
N GLN A 47 -28.30 0.96 1.68
CA GLN A 47 -27.72 0.00 2.64
C GLN A 47 -26.51 0.57 3.37
N MET A 48 -25.83 1.55 2.79
CA MET A 48 -24.55 2.06 3.29
C MET A 48 -24.66 3.42 3.97
N LYS A 49 -25.73 4.20 3.72
CA LYS A 49 -25.89 5.54 4.27
C LYS A 49 -25.84 5.56 5.80
N GLY A 50 -25.11 6.50 6.36
CA GLY A 50 -25.00 6.70 7.79
C GLY A 50 -24.14 5.66 8.55
N VAL A 51 -23.47 4.76 7.83
CA VAL A 51 -22.61 3.70 8.44
C VAL A 51 -21.20 3.82 7.90
N PRO A 52 -20.17 3.84 8.77
CA PRO A 52 -18.78 3.82 8.31
C PRO A 52 -18.36 2.42 7.85
N PHE A 53 -17.62 2.37 6.75
CA PHE A 53 -17.02 1.16 6.19
C PHE A 53 -15.52 1.33 6.04
N ASN A 54 -14.76 0.35 6.51
CA ASN A 54 -13.36 0.22 6.11
C ASN A 54 -13.30 -0.33 4.69
N VAL A 55 -12.33 0.16 3.92
CA VAL A 55 -12.04 -0.33 2.58
C VAL A 55 -10.55 -0.57 2.48
N GLY A 56 -10.17 -1.80 2.19
CA GLY A 56 -8.78 -2.22 2.07
C GLY A 56 -8.67 -3.53 1.32
N LEU A 57 -7.44 -4.00 1.13
CA LEU A 57 -7.18 -5.34 0.63
C LEU A 57 -6.93 -6.26 1.82
N SER A 58 -7.82 -7.24 2.03
CA SER A 58 -7.83 -8.05 3.28
C SER A 58 -6.55 -8.86 3.48
N GLU A 59 -5.88 -9.27 2.39
CA GLU A 59 -4.58 -9.94 2.41
C GLU A 59 -3.37 -8.98 2.52
N ALA A 60 -3.57 -7.67 2.50
CA ALA A 60 -2.48 -6.69 2.51
C ALA A 60 -2.38 -5.90 3.83
N ASN A 61 -2.68 -6.54 4.95
CA ASN A 61 -2.31 -6.07 6.28
C ASN A 61 -0.86 -6.46 6.55
N LEU A 62 0.10 -5.67 6.06
CA LEU A 62 1.53 -6.00 6.09
C LEU A 62 2.32 -5.00 6.91
N SER A 63 3.40 -5.48 7.52
CA SER A 63 4.42 -4.62 8.10
C SER A 63 5.25 -3.93 7.01
N LYS A 64 6.01 -2.91 7.39
CA LYS A 64 6.94 -2.24 6.46
C LYS A 64 7.98 -3.22 5.91
N MET A 65 8.49 -4.14 6.74
CA MET A 65 9.41 -5.19 6.29
C MET A 65 8.73 -6.12 5.30
N GLU A 66 7.54 -6.63 5.61
CA GLU A 66 6.79 -7.52 4.73
C GLU A 66 6.51 -6.84 3.38
N LEU A 67 6.14 -5.54 3.37
CA LEU A 67 5.98 -4.77 2.13
C LEU A 67 7.28 -4.71 1.31
N CYS A 68 8.42 -4.44 1.97
CA CYS A 68 9.71 -4.43 1.28
C CYS A 68 10.06 -5.79 0.68
N LEU A 69 9.76 -6.88 1.37
CA LEU A 69 9.97 -8.23 0.84
C LEU A 69 9.06 -8.52 -0.36
N GLU A 70 7.83 -8.02 -0.36
CA GLU A 70 6.95 -8.14 -1.53
C GLU A 70 7.49 -7.36 -2.75
N ILE A 71 8.07 -6.18 -2.53
CA ILE A 71 8.73 -5.40 -3.60
C ILE A 71 9.97 -6.14 -4.11
N LYS A 72 10.79 -6.69 -3.19
CA LYS A 72 12.01 -7.40 -3.53
C LYS A 72 11.77 -8.65 -4.41
N LYS A 73 10.60 -9.28 -4.32
CA LYS A 73 10.24 -10.39 -5.23
C LYS A 73 10.27 -9.98 -6.72
N GLN A 74 9.99 -8.69 -7.01
CA GLN A 74 9.99 -8.14 -8.38
C GLN A 74 11.29 -7.40 -8.71
N LEU A 75 12.03 -6.94 -7.69
CA LEU A 75 13.32 -6.25 -7.81
C LEU A 75 14.35 -6.92 -6.91
N PRO A 76 14.96 -8.04 -7.32
CA PRO A 76 15.89 -8.82 -6.48
C PRO A 76 17.09 -8.01 -5.95
N ASP A 77 17.54 -7.00 -6.69
CA ASP A 77 18.66 -6.12 -6.34
C ASP A 77 18.29 -5.05 -5.29
N PHE A 78 17.07 -5.08 -4.76
CA PHE A 78 16.65 -4.17 -3.71
C PHE A 78 17.23 -4.59 -2.35
N HIS A 79 18.02 -3.72 -1.72
CA HIS A 79 18.66 -3.93 -0.43
C HIS A 79 17.85 -3.29 0.69
N ILE A 80 17.53 -4.07 1.72
CA ILE A 80 16.72 -3.64 2.85
C ILE A 80 17.58 -3.68 4.10
N PHE A 81 17.70 -2.53 4.78
CA PHE A 81 18.44 -2.38 6.02
C PHE A 81 17.46 -2.00 7.14
N GLU A 82 17.62 -2.61 8.31
CA GLU A 82 16.92 -2.19 9.52
C GLU A 82 17.86 -1.38 10.40
N SER A 83 17.38 -0.28 10.95
CA SER A 83 18.11 0.51 11.92
C SER A 83 17.43 0.40 13.28
N GLU A 84 18.23 0.05 14.30
CA GLU A 84 17.81 0.07 15.71
C GLU A 84 17.84 1.49 16.30
N ILE A 85 18.55 2.42 15.63
CA ILE A 85 18.71 3.80 16.08
C ILE A 85 17.89 4.69 15.16
N GLY A 86 16.96 5.44 15.76
CA GLY A 86 16.03 6.31 15.08
C GLY A 86 14.60 5.83 15.23
N GLU A 87 13.67 6.70 14.89
CA GLU A 87 12.24 6.45 15.00
C GLU A 87 11.53 6.83 13.71
N ASP A 88 10.47 6.10 13.38
CA ASP A 88 9.55 6.53 12.34
C ASP A 88 8.65 7.64 12.91
N PRO A 89 8.55 8.81 12.28
CA PRO A 89 7.62 9.84 12.69
C PRO A 89 6.16 9.37 12.63
N ASP A 90 5.85 8.37 11.81
CA ASP A 90 4.52 7.76 11.71
C ASP A 90 4.40 6.52 12.61
N LYS A 91 3.98 6.76 13.85
CA LYS A 91 3.82 5.72 14.89
C LYS A 91 2.58 4.83 14.72
N ARG A 92 1.82 4.95 13.63
CA ARG A 92 0.63 4.13 13.42
C ARG A 92 1.01 2.66 13.22
N ASP A 93 0.35 1.81 13.97
CA ASP A 93 0.43 0.34 13.84
C ASP A 93 -0.98 -0.22 13.96
N TYR A 94 -1.53 -0.75 12.87
CA TYR A 94 -2.90 -1.24 12.83
C TYR A 94 -3.12 -2.26 11.73
N ILE A 95 -4.17 -3.06 11.91
CA ILE A 95 -4.75 -3.91 10.88
C ILE A 95 -6.17 -3.43 10.57
N VAL A 96 -6.61 -3.66 9.34
CA VAL A 96 -7.95 -3.30 8.89
C VAL A 96 -8.74 -4.56 8.61
N SER A 97 -9.96 -4.66 9.20
CA SER A 97 -10.96 -5.62 8.76
C SER A 97 -11.89 -4.96 7.75
N ASN A 98 -12.09 -5.63 6.63
CA ASN A 98 -13.00 -5.20 5.56
C ASN A 98 -14.31 -6.00 5.56
N ASP A 99 -14.53 -6.84 6.57
CA ASP A 99 -15.66 -7.78 6.66
C ASP A 99 -17.02 -7.14 6.42
N ARG A 100 -17.20 -5.87 6.88
CA ARG A 100 -18.48 -5.19 6.77
C ARG A 100 -18.85 -4.87 5.33
N ILE A 101 -17.90 -4.36 4.54
CA ILE A 101 -18.15 -4.03 3.12
C ILE A 101 -18.15 -5.30 2.27
N GLU A 102 -17.31 -6.29 2.62
CA GLU A 102 -17.26 -7.59 1.93
C GLU A 102 -18.58 -8.36 2.08
N LYS A 103 -19.22 -8.29 3.25
CA LYS A 103 -20.58 -8.90 3.48
C LYS A 103 -21.66 -8.25 2.61
N LEU A 104 -21.49 -7.02 2.18
CA LEU A 104 -22.39 -6.36 1.21
C LEU A 104 -22.09 -6.72 -0.24
N GLY A 105 -20.99 -7.43 -0.49
CA GLY A 105 -20.60 -7.92 -1.83
C GLY A 105 -19.45 -7.15 -2.49
N PHE A 106 -18.88 -6.11 -1.85
CA PHE A 106 -17.67 -5.46 -2.37
C PHE A 106 -16.43 -6.27 -1.99
N LYS A 107 -15.53 -6.45 -2.96
CA LYS A 107 -14.20 -7.01 -2.72
C LYS A 107 -13.14 -6.30 -3.56
N ALA A 108 -12.05 -5.89 -2.92
CA ALA A 108 -10.88 -5.41 -3.64
C ALA A 108 -10.28 -6.54 -4.49
N VAL A 109 -9.97 -6.27 -5.76
CA VAL A 109 -9.53 -7.29 -6.72
C VAL A 109 -8.13 -7.03 -7.29
N ASN A 110 -7.59 -5.83 -7.07
CA ASN A 110 -6.25 -5.48 -7.52
C ASN A 110 -5.25 -5.81 -6.41
N GLY A 111 -4.65 -6.99 -6.48
CA GLY A 111 -3.67 -7.47 -5.50
C GLY A 111 -2.42 -6.58 -5.44
N LEU A 112 -1.73 -6.62 -4.28
CA LEU A 112 -0.54 -5.81 -4.00
C LEU A 112 0.56 -5.99 -5.05
N GLN A 113 0.82 -7.22 -5.49
CA GLN A 113 1.84 -7.52 -6.50
C GLN A 113 1.57 -6.83 -7.84
N LYS A 114 0.30 -6.74 -8.24
CA LYS A 114 -0.10 -6.00 -9.44
C LYS A 114 0.20 -4.51 -9.27
N GLY A 115 -0.18 -3.92 -8.13
CA GLY A 115 0.09 -2.51 -7.84
C GLY A 115 1.58 -2.19 -7.85
N ILE A 116 2.42 -3.03 -7.21
CA ILE A 116 3.88 -2.90 -7.23
C ILE A 116 4.41 -2.95 -8.67
N SER A 117 3.96 -3.93 -9.48
CA SER A 117 4.38 -4.04 -10.89
C SER A 117 4.03 -2.80 -11.72
N GLU A 118 2.84 -2.22 -11.51
CA GLU A 118 2.43 -1.00 -12.19
C GLU A 118 3.30 0.20 -11.77
N LEU A 119 3.64 0.33 -10.48
CA LEU A 119 4.52 1.37 -9.96
C LEU A 119 5.94 1.23 -10.51
N ILE A 120 6.52 0.02 -10.53
CA ILE A 120 7.85 -0.23 -11.09
C ILE A 120 7.90 0.27 -12.54
N LYS A 121 6.96 -0.17 -13.39
CA LYS A 121 6.88 0.28 -14.79
C LYS A 121 6.75 1.79 -14.91
N GLY A 122 5.92 2.41 -14.05
CA GLY A 122 5.77 3.86 -14.02
C GLY A 122 7.08 4.57 -13.70
N TYR A 123 7.79 4.14 -12.65
CA TYR A 123 9.04 4.75 -12.21
C TYR A 123 10.23 4.48 -13.14
N GLU A 124 10.21 3.41 -13.92
CA GLU A 124 11.21 3.16 -14.97
C GLU A 124 11.07 4.14 -16.14
N ILE A 125 9.84 4.48 -16.52
CA ILE A 125 9.52 5.35 -17.66
C ILE A 125 9.66 6.84 -17.30
N LEU A 126 9.27 7.21 -16.08
CA LEU A 126 9.25 8.61 -15.67
C LEU A 126 10.66 9.12 -15.33
N PRO A 127 11.03 10.34 -15.79
CA PRO A 127 12.30 10.96 -15.41
C PRO A 127 12.41 11.12 -13.90
N SER A 128 13.64 11.06 -13.37
CA SER A 128 13.91 11.11 -11.92
C SER A 128 13.59 12.47 -11.25
N ALA A 129 13.24 13.50 -12.00
CA ALA A 129 12.97 14.84 -11.49
C ALA A 129 11.48 15.03 -11.17
N GLY A 130 11.16 15.18 -9.89
CA GLY A 130 9.92 15.81 -9.46
C GLY A 130 8.73 14.89 -9.14
N HIS A 131 8.93 13.61 -8.89
CA HIS A 131 7.82 12.68 -8.60
C HIS A 131 7.86 12.08 -7.19
N GLY A 132 8.61 12.69 -6.28
CA GLY A 132 8.37 12.47 -4.87
C GLY A 132 7.03 13.13 -4.48
N ASN A 133 6.22 12.47 -3.68
CA ASN A 133 5.14 13.15 -2.97
C ASN A 133 5.80 14.19 -2.06
N VAL A 134 5.88 15.43 -2.54
CA VAL A 134 6.32 16.58 -1.75
C VAL A 134 5.16 17.03 -0.89
#